data_a0a7ba0ec716f802816cad7d7066ea66
#
_entry.id   a0a7ba0ec716f802816cad7d7066ea66
#
_cell.length_a   1.000
_cell.length_b   1.000
_cell.length_c   1.000
_cell.angle_alpha   90.00
_cell.angle_beta   90.00
_cell.angle_gamma   90.00
#
_symmetry.space_group_name_H-M   'P 1'
#
loop_
_entity.id
_entity.type
_entity.pdbx_description
1 polymer ?
#
loop_
_entity_poly.entity_id
_entity_poly.type
_entity_poly.pdbx_seq_one_letter_code
_entity_poly.pdbx_strand_id
1 'polypeptide(L)'
;MLLAVLAGSRASAQRTLYSEFDTTVFTFIGARVLWDTLQYPYRHYRMVAVGKAGTGGQLDPEGWIVPEKEGIIVLGLMDGRSNKIVVRDTFYAKRPPDPKVCVGTYCEAGRIPLHYLKLQKGLMVRLGGYRYKGFSVLSFDVLLFKGNTGIAQYTNRGPYFDTGLRTMLQQLTPGMKVVFQAKGAGPGGSVRQLDTLELEVY
;
A
#
# COMPACT_ATOMS: atom_id res chain seq x y z
N MET A 1 -55.95 17.16 6.60
CA MET A 1 -55.24 16.02 7.21
C MET A 1 -53.87 15.94 6.55
N LEU A 2 -52.87 16.63 7.14
CA LEU A 2 -51.52 16.73 6.59
C LEU A 2 -50.67 15.62 7.20
N LEU A 3 -50.20 14.65 6.40
CA LEU A 3 -49.22 13.65 6.84
C LEU A 3 -47.83 14.29 6.77
N ALA A 4 -47.26 14.58 7.94
CA ALA A 4 -45.85 14.94 8.05
C ALA A 4 -44.99 13.68 7.89
N VAL A 5 -44.28 13.59 6.76
CA VAL A 5 -43.23 12.58 6.54
C VAL A 5 -41.99 13.01 7.34
N LEU A 6 -41.79 12.40 8.49
CA LEU A 6 -40.54 12.50 9.24
C LEU A 6 -39.46 11.75 8.45
N ALA A 7 -38.71 12.50 7.64
CA ALA A 7 -37.45 12.06 7.09
C ALA A 7 -36.45 11.93 8.24
N GLY A 8 -36.36 10.74 8.81
CA GLY A 8 -35.30 10.40 9.79
C GLY A 8 -33.96 10.42 9.09
N SER A 9 -33.24 11.52 9.15
CA SER A 9 -31.80 11.55 8.85
C SER A 9 -31.12 10.64 9.85
N ARG A 10 -30.73 9.45 9.43
CA ARG A 10 -29.74 8.64 10.15
C ARG A 10 -28.46 9.46 10.15
N ALA A 11 -28.22 10.24 11.20
CA ALA A 11 -26.90 10.75 11.48
C ALA A 11 -25.98 9.54 11.57
N SER A 12 -25.15 9.31 10.58
CA SER A 12 -24.06 8.34 10.69
C SER A 12 -23.23 8.81 11.89
N ALA A 13 -23.19 8.01 12.94
CA ALA A 13 -22.38 8.32 14.11
C ALA A 13 -20.96 8.56 13.61
N GLN A 14 -20.50 9.81 13.68
CA GLN A 14 -19.18 10.19 13.24
C GLN A 14 -18.20 9.40 14.10
N ARG A 15 -17.37 8.56 13.46
CA ARG A 15 -16.39 7.75 14.17
C ARG A 15 -15.39 8.67 14.85
N THR A 16 -15.08 8.32 16.09
CA THR A 16 -14.10 9.07 16.89
C THR A 16 -12.66 8.63 16.58
N LEU A 17 -12.47 7.35 16.22
CA LEU A 17 -11.17 6.81 15.83
C LEU A 17 -11.19 6.42 14.34
N TYR A 18 -10.15 6.80 13.61
CA TYR A 18 -10.00 6.46 12.17
C TYR A 18 -8.54 6.34 11.79
N SER A 19 -8.23 5.57 10.76
CA SER A 19 -6.92 5.51 10.13
C SER A 19 -6.96 6.15 8.75
N GLU A 20 -5.81 6.29 8.10
CA GLU A 20 -5.73 6.71 6.69
C GLU A 20 -6.50 5.77 5.72
N PHE A 21 -6.81 4.56 6.17
CA PHE A 21 -7.62 3.56 5.45
C PHE A 21 -8.97 3.30 6.14
N ASP A 22 -9.54 4.31 6.76
CA ASP A 22 -10.77 4.27 7.59
C ASP A 22 -10.62 3.28 8.76
N THR A 23 -11.21 2.08 8.67
CA THR A 23 -11.14 1.04 9.70
C THR A 23 -10.19 -0.08 9.38
N THR A 24 -9.47 0.01 8.27
CA THR A 24 -8.50 -1.00 7.88
C THR A 24 -7.10 -0.60 8.34
N VAL A 25 -6.36 -1.58 8.87
CA VAL A 25 -4.94 -1.48 9.20
C VAL A 25 -4.24 -2.65 8.54
N PHE A 26 -3.15 -2.40 7.81
CA PHE A 26 -2.46 -3.49 7.14
C PHE A 26 -1.40 -4.14 8.02
N THR A 27 -1.34 -5.49 7.98
CA THR A 27 -0.34 -6.26 8.71
C THR A 27 1.07 -5.90 8.26
N PHE A 28 2.02 -5.83 9.23
CA PHE A 28 3.44 -5.49 9.05
C PHE A 28 3.75 -4.10 8.48
N ILE A 29 2.71 -3.32 8.13
CA ILE A 29 2.85 -1.97 7.59
C ILE A 29 2.66 -0.95 8.68
N GLY A 30 1.61 -1.16 9.43
CA GLY A 30 1.10 -0.22 10.38
C GLY A 30 0.25 0.88 9.75
N ALA A 31 -0.45 1.56 10.61
CA ALA A 31 -1.18 2.77 10.31
C ALA A 31 -1.21 3.64 11.56
N ARG A 32 -1.32 4.93 11.36
CA ARG A 32 -1.62 5.83 12.46
C ARG A 32 -3.14 5.91 12.61
N VAL A 33 -3.62 5.55 13.79
CA VAL A 33 -5.01 5.77 14.17
C VAL A 33 -5.10 7.15 14.80
N LEU A 34 -5.94 7.98 14.22
CA LEU A 34 -6.14 9.37 14.60
C LEU A 34 -7.44 9.50 15.40
N TRP A 35 -7.52 10.56 16.19
CA TRP A 35 -8.73 10.97 16.90
C TRP A 35 -8.80 12.50 17.03
N ASP A 36 -9.96 13.00 17.39
CA ASP A 36 -10.14 14.44 17.63
C ASP A 36 -9.38 14.86 18.90
N THR A 37 -8.25 15.53 18.70
CA THR A 37 -7.38 16.00 19.78
C THR A 37 -7.88 17.25 20.48
N LEU A 38 -8.87 17.94 19.93
CA LEU A 38 -9.55 19.05 20.61
C LEU A 38 -10.45 18.51 21.70
N GLN A 39 -11.18 17.41 21.41
CA GLN A 39 -12.03 16.73 22.39
C GLN A 39 -11.22 15.83 23.34
N TYR A 40 -10.19 15.13 22.81
CA TYR A 40 -9.36 14.18 23.56
C TYR A 40 -7.87 14.51 23.42
N PRO A 41 -7.32 15.52 24.16
CA PRO A 41 -5.92 15.94 24.04
C PRO A 41 -4.93 14.83 24.38
N TYR A 42 -3.84 14.68 23.61
CA TYR A 42 -2.76 13.69 23.84
C TYR A 42 -2.21 13.68 25.26
N ARG A 43 -2.12 14.83 25.90
CA ARG A 43 -1.61 14.93 27.27
C ARG A 43 -2.47 14.22 28.33
N HIS A 44 -3.73 13.90 27.99
CA HIS A 44 -4.69 13.28 28.89
C HIS A 44 -5.17 11.93 28.43
N TYR A 45 -5.05 11.64 27.14
CA TYR A 45 -5.56 10.41 26.54
C TYR A 45 -4.48 9.66 25.80
N ARG A 46 -4.52 8.34 25.89
CA ARG A 46 -3.60 7.45 25.18
C ARG A 46 -4.37 6.32 24.48
N MET A 47 -3.83 5.86 23.37
CA MET A 47 -4.36 4.71 22.67
C MET A 47 -4.01 3.42 23.43
N VAL A 48 -4.98 2.53 23.53
CA VAL A 48 -4.81 1.20 24.13
C VAL A 48 -5.54 0.13 23.31
N ALA A 49 -5.00 -1.07 23.30
CA ALA A 49 -5.73 -2.23 22.79
C ALA A 49 -6.74 -2.70 23.85
N VAL A 50 -7.96 -2.98 23.42
CA VAL A 50 -9.03 -3.44 24.30
C VAL A 50 -9.22 -4.94 24.13
N GLY A 51 -8.99 -5.72 25.19
CA GLY A 51 -9.06 -7.17 25.15
C GLY A 51 -7.76 -7.85 24.68
N LYS A 52 -7.81 -9.18 24.49
CA LYS A 52 -6.68 -9.89 23.88
C LYS A 52 -6.65 -9.56 22.41
N ALA A 53 -5.69 -8.72 21.98
CA ALA A 53 -5.43 -8.48 20.57
C ALA A 53 -4.98 -9.80 19.93
N GLY A 54 -5.91 -10.49 19.25
CA GLY A 54 -5.62 -11.76 18.56
C GLY A 54 -4.65 -11.60 17.38
N THR A 55 -4.37 -10.34 17.02
CA THR A 55 -3.53 -9.98 15.85
C THR A 55 -2.04 -9.85 16.18
N GLY A 56 -1.64 -9.85 17.47
CA GLY A 56 -0.26 -9.54 17.85
C GLY A 56 0.16 -8.14 17.39
N GLY A 57 1.44 -7.81 17.52
CA GLY A 57 2.03 -6.57 16.98
C GLY A 57 2.21 -5.46 18.00
N GLN A 58 2.58 -4.28 17.50
CA GLN A 58 2.93 -3.13 18.30
C GLN A 58 1.84 -2.07 18.24
N LEU A 59 1.58 -1.44 19.37
CA LEU A 59 0.72 -0.26 19.49
C LEU A 59 1.43 0.75 20.39
N ASP A 60 1.65 1.96 19.87
CA ASP A 60 2.14 3.05 20.70
C ASP A 60 1.00 3.91 21.27
N PRO A 61 1.25 4.67 22.33
CA PRO A 61 0.25 5.54 22.95
C PRO A 61 -0.26 6.67 22.05
N GLU A 62 0.49 7.01 21.00
CA GLU A 62 0.16 8.05 20.03
C GLU A 62 -0.70 7.52 18.87
N GLY A 63 -1.03 6.21 18.90
CA GLY A 63 -1.94 5.57 17.95
C GLY A 63 -1.27 4.93 16.75
N TRP A 64 0.06 4.79 16.73
CA TRP A 64 0.70 3.98 15.70
C TRP A 64 0.52 2.49 15.99
N ILE A 65 -0.12 1.76 15.09
CA ILE A 65 -0.38 0.32 15.23
C ILE A 65 0.21 -0.47 14.08
N VAL A 66 0.90 -1.58 14.40
CA VAL A 66 1.49 -2.51 13.43
C VAL A 66 1.03 -3.93 13.77
N PRO A 67 -0.09 -4.41 13.22
CA PRO A 67 -0.54 -5.79 13.46
C PRO A 67 0.40 -6.80 12.78
N GLU A 68 0.60 -7.95 13.43
CA GLU A 68 1.39 -9.07 12.85
C GLU A 68 0.50 -10.07 12.12
N LYS A 69 -0.78 -10.16 12.48
CA LYS A 69 -1.74 -11.13 11.92
C LYS A 69 -3.02 -10.43 11.51
N GLU A 70 -3.69 -11.01 10.55
CA GLU A 70 -5.04 -10.59 10.18
C GLU A 70 -6.04 -10.86 11.31
N GLY A 71 -7.06 -10.02 11.42
CA GLY A 71 -8.09 -10.17 12.42
C GLY A 71 -8.71 -8.86 12.88
N ILE A 72 -9.50 -8.94 13.93
CA ILE A 72 -10.19 -7.80 14.54
C ILE A 72 -9.32 -7.22 15.64
N ILE A 73 -9.21 -5.91 15.66
CA ILE A 73 -8.53 -5.13 16.70
C ILE A 73 -9.52 -4.15 17.28
N VAL A 74 -9.75 -4.22 18.58
CA VAL A 74 -10.52 -3.20 19.27
C VAL A 74 -9.55 -2.22 19.91
N LEU A 75 -9.61 -0.96 19.52
CA LEU A 75 -8.84 0.11 20.10
C LEU A 75 -9.71 0.98 20.98
N GLY A 76 -9.10 1.62 21.97
CA GLY A 76 -9.79 2.56 22.83
C GLY A 76 -8.90 3.73 23.21
N LEU A 77 -9.52 4.87 23.50
CA LEU A 77 -8.87 5.96 24.20
C LEU A 77 -9.05 5.80 25.69
N MET A 78 -7.93 5.73 26.39
CA MET A 78 -7.93 5.68 27.86
C MET A 78 -7.61 7.07 28.41
N ASP A 79 -8.45 7.53 29.32
CA ASP A 79 -8.16 8.72 30.13
C ASP A 79 -7.06 8.39 31.16
N GLY A 80 -5.97 9.10 31.07
CA GLY A 80 -4.79 8.89 31.95
C GLY A 80 -5.04 9.22 33.42
N ARG A 81 -6.09 9.99 33.75
CA ARG A 81 -6.41 10.33 35.14
C ARG A 81 -7.31 9.26 35.79
N SER A 82 -8.34 8.84 35.09
CA SER A 82 -9.31 7.88 35.61
C SER A 82 -8.98 6.43 35.27
N ASN A 83 -8.02 6.18 34.37
CA ASN A 83 -7.73 4.89 33.75
C ASN A 83 -8.97 4.20 33.10
N LYS A 84 -9.98 4.99 32.72
CA LYS A 84 -11.18 4.48 32.07
C LYS A 84 -11.06 4.66 30.54
N ILE A 85 -11.59 3.68 29.82
CA ILE A 85 -11.72 3.77 28.37
C ILE A 85 -12.97 4.60 28.07
N VAL A 86 -12.79 5.74 27.41
CA VAL A 86 -13.84 6.71 27.08
C VAL A 86 -14.38 6.54 25.66
N VAL A 87 -13.58 5.98 24.78
CA VAL A 87 -13.93 5.69 23.37
C VAL A 87 -13.50 4.29 23.06
N ARG A 88 -14.28 3.58 22.25
CA ARG A 88 -13.89 2.27 21.66
C ARG A 88 -14.29 2.24 20.20
N ASP A 89 -13.42 1.70 19.38
CA ASP A 89 -13.70 1.46 17.96
C ASP A 89 -13.05 0.16 17.47
N THR A 90 -13.59 -0.39 16.39
CA THR A 90 -13.16 -1.67 15.84
C THR A 90 -12.44 -1.44 14.52
N PHE A 91 -11.24 -2.00 14.41
CA PHE A 91 -10.40 -2.00 13.23
C PHE A 91 -10.20 -3.42 12.71
N TYR A 92 -9.91 -3.53 11.44
CA TYR A 92 -9.67 -4.79 10.75
C TYR A 92 -8.23 -4.85 10.26
N ALA A 93 -7.41 -5.69 10.89
CA ALA A 93 -6.09 -6.01 10.37
C ALA A 93 -6.25 -6.91 9.15
N LYS A 94 -5.79 -6.43 8.00
CA LYS A 94 -5.84 -7.14 6.73
C LYS A 94 -4.44 -7.27 6.14
N ARG A 95 -4.23 -8.33 5.36
CA ARG A 95 -3.05 -8.41 4.52
C ARG A 95 -3.06 -7.25 3.52
N PRO A 96 -1.92 -6.55 3.35
CA PRO A 96 -1.84 -5.53 2.32
C PRO A 96 -2.08 -6.15 0.94
N PRO A 97 -2.78 -5.46 0.03
CA PRO A 97 -2.90 -5.89 -1.35
C PRO A 97 -1.51 -6.01 -1.97
N ASP A 98 -1.39 -6.79 -3.04
CA ASP A 98 -0.13 -6.90 -3.75
C ASP A 98 0.22 -5.55 -4.40
N PRO A 99 1.46 -5.09 -4.23
CA PRO A 99 1.86 -3.81 -4.78
C PRO A 99 2.03 -3.92 -6.30
N LYS A 100 1.67 -2.86 -7.01
CA LYS A 100 1.90 -2.75 -8.44
C LYS A 100 3.36 -2.43 -8.74
N VAL A 101 3.90 -3.09 -9.75
CA VAL A 101 5.21 -2.75 -10.32
C VAL A 101 5.06 -1.52 -11.19
N CYS A 102 5.99 -0.56 -11.06
CA CYS A 102 5.95 0.69 -11.80
C CYS A 102 7.30 1.02 -12.45
N VAL A 103 7.22 1.62 -13.63
CA VAL A 103 8.32 2.33 -14.27
C VAL A 103 8.00 3.83 -14.21
N GLY A 104 8.68 4.56 -13.33
CA GLY A 104 8.30 5.93 -13.05
C GLY A 104 6.88 6.05 -12.52
N THR A 105 5.98 6.70 -13.26
CA THR A 105 4.56 6.85 -12.93
C THR A 105 3.65 5.78 -13.56
N TYR A 106 4.18 4.95 -14.46
CA TYR A 106 3.43 3.92 -15.17
C TYR A 106 3.38 2.64 -14.35
N CYS A 107 2.24 2.33 -13.78
CA CYS A 107 2.00 1.17 -12.89
C CYS A 107 0.96 0.19 -13.47
N GLU A 108 0.45 0.46 -14.64
CA GLU A 108 -0.57 -0.35 -15.31
C GLU A 108 -0.17 -0.57 -16.77
N ALA A 109 -0.67 -1.65 -17.36
CA ALA A 109 -0.47 -1.92 -18.77
C ALA A 109 -0.96 -0.74 -19.60
N GLY A 110 -0.22 -0.38 -20.66
CA GLY A 110 -0.56 0.77 -21.47
C GLY A 110 0.58 1.24 -22.35
N ARG A 111 0.58 2.52 -22.66
CA ARG A 111 1.58 3.13 -23.56
C ARG A 111 2.54 4.03 -22.80
N ILE A 112 3.82 4.00 -23.18
CA ILE A 112 4.88 4.80 -22.56
C ILE A 112 5.72 5.49 -23.64
N PRO A 113 6.07 6.78 -23.49
CA PRO A 113 6.99 7.44 -24.42
C PRO A 113 8.38 6.78 -24.37
N LEU A 114 8.95 6.49 -25.53
CA LEU A 114 10.27 5.83 -25.64
C LEU A 114 11.35 6.58 -24.84
N HIS A 115 11.41 7.90 -25.00
CA HIS A 115 12.41 8.73 -24.30
C HIS A 115 12.23 8.67 -22.78
N TYR A 116 10.97 8.64 -22.30
CA TYR A 116 10.68 8.55 -20.88
C TYR A 116 11.13 7.21 -20.30
N LEU A 117 10.83 6.09 -20.99
CA LEU A 117 11.29 4.76 -20.57
C LEU A 117 12.81 4.68 -20.48
N LYS A 118 13.52 5.20 -21.48
CA LYS A 118 15.00 5.19 -21.51
C LYS A 118 15.65 6.03 -20.41
N LEU A 119 14.96 7.04 -19.89
CA LEU A 119 15.42 7.86 -18.76
C LEU A 119 15.20 7.20 -17.39
N GLN A 120 14.40 6.15 -17.31
CA GLN A 120 14.13 5.51 -16.03
C GLN A 120 15.37 4.79 -15.49
N LYS A 121 15.50 4.83 -14.18
CA LYS A 121 16.65 4.23 -13.48
C LYS A 121 16.37 2.84 -12.94
N GLY A 122 15.09 2.41 -12.91
CA GLY A 122 14.70 1.14 -12.34
C GLY A 122 13.19 0.98 -12.19
N LEU A 123 12.81 -0.13 -11.57
CA LEU A 123 11.45 -0.42 -11.15
C LEU A 123 11.23 0.06 -9.71
N MET A 124 10.01 0.44 -9.42
CA MET A 124 9.53 0.67 -8.05
C MET A 124 8.24 -0.09 -7.82
N VAL A 125 7.88 -0.27 -6.57
CA VAL A 125 6.60 -0.84 -6.17
C VAL A 125 5.74 0.24 -5.52
N ARG A 126 4.44 0.24 -5.82
CA ARG A 126 3.45 1.16 -5.26
C ARG A 126 2.22 0.42 -4.78
N LEU A 127 1.71 0.84 -3.63
CA LEU A 127 0.43 0.39 -3.11
C LEU A 127 -0.57 1.53 -3.29
N GLY A 128 -1.67 1.30 -4.05
CA GLY A 128 -2.72 2.31 -4.21
C GLY A 128 -2.24 3.65 -4.77
N GLY A 129 -1.21 3.68 -5.63
CA GLY A 129 -0.64 4.92 -6.18
C GLY A 129 0.46 5.57 -5.32
N TYR A 130 0.66 5.16 -4.08
CA TYR A 130 1.70 5.66 -3.18
C TYR A 130 2.94 4.76 -3.20
N ARG A 131 4.13 5.39 -3.05
CA ARG A 131 5.37 4.63 -2.89
C ARG A 131 5.34 3.91 -1.54
N TYR A 132 5.45 2.60 -1.57
CA TYR A 132 5.37 1.78 -0.38
C TYR A 132 6.75 1.37 0.13
N LYS A 133 7.11 1.77 1.35
CA LYS A 133 8.44 1.51 1.93
C LYS A 133 8.66 0.06 2.37
N GLY A 134 7.60 -0.73 2.51
CA GLY A 134 7.69 -2.12 3.00
C GLY A 134 7.93 -3.17 1.92
N PHE A 135 7.94 -2.77 0.64
CA PHE A 135 8.24 -3.68 -0.48
C PHE A 135 9.47 -3.22 -1.25
N SER A 136 10.27 -4.17 -1.68
CA SER A 136 11.43 -3.93 -2.54
C SER A 136 11.43 -4.91 -3.71
N VAL A 137 11.87 -4.45 -4.88
CA VAL A 137 12.13 -5.34 -6.03
C VAL A 137 13.45 -6.06 -5.77
N LEU A 138 13.42 -7.40 -5.77
CA LEU A 138 14.60 -8.24 -5.63
C LEU A 138 15.27 -8.53 -6.97
N SER A 139 14.45 -8.84 -7.96
CA SER A 139 14.88 -9.12 -9.32
C SER A 139 13.69 -8.97 -10.27
N PHE A 140 13.97 -8.84 -11.55
CA PHE A 140 12.92 -8.86 -12.55
C PHE A 140 13.46 -9.32 -13.90
N ASP A 141 12.59 -9.98 -14.67
CA ASP A 141 12.83 -10.31 -16.06
C ASP A 141 12.20 -9.25 -16.95
N VAL A 142 12.90 -8.90 -18.02
CA VAL A 142 12.43 -7.98 -19.05
C VAL A 142 12.39 -8.72 -20.37
N LEU A 143 11.23 -8.70 -21.03
CA LEU A 143 11.05 -9.28 -22.34
C LEU A 143 10.69 -8.16 -23.33
N LEU A 144 11.34 -8.15 -24.48
CA LEU A 144 11.04 -7.25 -25.58
C LEU A 144 10.32 -7.98 -26.69
N PHE A 145 9.27 -7.36 -27.22
CA PHE A 145 8.48 -7.89 -28.32
C PHE A 145 8.41 -6.90 -29.48
N LYS A 146 8.47 -7.44 -30.70
CA LYS A 146 8.11 -6.71 -31.93
C LYS A 146 6.88 -7.41 -32.52
N GLY A 147 5.74 -6.74 -32.43
CA GLY A 147 4.43 -7.41 -32.62
C GLY A 147 4.25 -8.50 -31.56
N ASN A 148 4.00 -9.73 -31.99
CA ASN A 148 3.85 -10.91 -31.12
C ASN A 148 5.14 -11.75 -30.98
N THR A 149 6.25 -11.33 -31.59
CA THR A 149 7.52 -12.06 -31.54
C THR A 149 8.41 -11.52 -30.45
N GLY A 150 8.81 -12.39 -29.50
CA GLY A 150 9.83 -12.08 -28.51
C GLY A 150 11.19 -11.97 -29.19
N ILE A 151 11.89 -10.86 -28.97
CA ILE A 151 13.17 -10.56 -29.63
C ILE A 151 14.36 -10.50 -28.69
N ALA A 152 14.12 -10.26 -27.41
CA ALA A 152 15.16 -10.24 -26.39
C ALA A 152 14.58 -10.51 -25.01
N GLN A 153 15.41 -11.08 -24.13
CA GLN A 153 15.11 -11.29 -22.71
C GLN A 153 16.32 -10.94 -21.87
N TYR A 154 16.10 -10.36 -20.70
CA TYR A 154 17.14 -10.01 -19.75
C TYR A 154 16.64 -10.18 -18.32
N THR A 155 17.49 -10.74 -17.46
CA THR A 155 17.22 -10.84 -16.01
C THR A 155 18.05 -9.81 -15.27
N ASN A 156 17.41 -8.90 -14.58
CA ASN A 156 18.04 -7.85 -13.77
C ASN A 156 17.95 -8.17 -12.28
N ARG A 157 19.01 -7.94 -11.52
CA ARG A 157 19.04 -8.10 -10.07
C ARG A 157 18.84 -6.74 -9.38
N GLY A 158 18.00 -6.75 -8.35
CA GLY A 158 17.64 -5.52 -7.64
C GLY A 158 16.68 -4.61 -8.42
N PRO A 159 16.36 -3.44 -7.87
CA PRO A 159 15.38 -2.54 -8.47
C PRO A 159 15.93 -1.66 -9.60
N TYR A 160 17.24 -1.47 -9.67
CA TYR A 160 17.87 -0.53 -10.62
C TYR A 160 18.30 -1.21 -11.91
N PHE A 161 18.04 -0.57 -13.03
CA PHE A 161 18.50 -1.03 -14.35
C PHE A 161 20.02 -1.04 -14.42
N ASP A 162 20.60 -2.21 -14.59
CA ASP A 162 22.04 -2.35 -14.80
C ASP A 162 22.45 -1.97 -16.24
N THR A 163 23.74 -1.99 -16.52
CA THR A 163 24.29 -1.61 -17.83
C THR A 163 23.77 -2.51 -18.94
N GLY A 164 23.68 -3.83 -18.71
CA GLY A 164 23.19 -4.79 -19.71
C GLY A 164 21.75 -4.51 -20.12
N LEU A 165 20.87 -4.34 -19.11
CA LEU A 165 19.49 -3.97 -19.37
C LEU A 165 19.35 -2.63 -20.08
N ARG A 166 20.11 -1.62 -19.67
CA ARG A 166 20.10 -0.31 -20.33
C ARG A 166 20.49 -0.43 -21.80
N THR A 167 21.50 -1.24 -22.13
CA THR A 167 21.92 -1.50 -23.50
C THR A 167 20.80 -2.17 -24.29
N MET A 168 20.12 -3.18 -23.70
CA MET A 168 18.98 -3.82 -24.33
C MET A 168 17.82 -2.84 -24.59
N LEU A 169 17.50 -1.96 -23.64
CA LEU A 169 16.44 -0.97 -23.78
C LEU A 169 16.75 0.09 -24.86
N GLN A 170 18.02 0.30 -25.24
CA GLN A 170 18.37 1.18 -26.38
C GLN A 170 17.88 0.63 -27.72
N GLN A 171 17.66 -0.68 -27.84
CA GLN A 171 17.15 -1.33 -29.06
C GLN A 171 15.65 -1.08 -29.28
N LEU A 172 14.94 -0.57 -28.27
CA LEU A 172 13.52 -0.27 -28.38
C LEU A 172 13.25 0.82 -29.42
N THR A 173 12.24 0.55 -30.25
CA THR A 173 11.67 1.51 -31.23
C THR A 173 10.16 1.63 -31.01
N PRO A 174 9.52 2.72 -31.46
CA PRO A 174 8.08 2.86 -31.38
C PRO A 174 7.32 1.65 -31.95
N GLY A 175 6.22 1.26 -31.30
CA GLY A 175 5.42 0.07 -31.65
C GLY A 175 5.92 -1.24 -31.03
N MET A 176 7.08 -1.25 -30.39
CA MET A 176 7.53 -2.43 -29.62
C MET A 176 6.89 -2.46 -28.24
N LYS A 177 6.81 -3.66 -27.67
CA LYS A 177 6.36 -3.87 -26.30
C LYS A 177 7.51 -4.29 -25.40
N VAL A 178 7.46 -3.82 -24.16
CA VAL A 178 8.31 -4.26 -23.07
C VAL A 178 7.48 -4.80 -21.93
N VAL A 179 7.83 -5.96 -21.43
CA VAL A 179 7.14 -6.64 -20.34
C VAL A 179 8.10 -6.82 -19.17
N PHE A 180 7.70 -6.36 -18.00
CA PHE A 180 8.45 -6.51 -16.75
C PHE A 180 7.75 -7.53 -15.85
N GLN A 181 8.47 -8.56 -15.43
CA GLN A 181 8.01 -9.60 -14.50
C GLN A 181 8.89 -9.58 -13.26
N ALA A 182 8.41 -8.97 -12.19
CA ALA A 182 9.23 -8.71 -11.01
C ALA A 182 8.95 -9.66 -9.85
N LYS A 183 9.99 -10.00 -9.10
CA LYS A 183 9.92 -10.62 -7.78
C LYS A 183 10.24 -9.58 -6.73
N GLY A 184 9.41 -9.50 -5.70
CA GLY A 184 9.59 -8.54 -4.61
C GLY A 184 9.62 -9.20 -3.25
N ALA A 185 10.33 -8.59 -2.32
CA ALA A 185 10.23 -8.89 -0.89
C ALA A 185 9.25 -7.91 -0.25
N GLY A 186 8.30 -8.45 0.49
CA GLY A 186 7.34 -7.67 1.28
C GLY A 186 7.74 -7.55 2.74
N PRO A 187 6.91 -6.85 3.53
CA PRO A 187 7.05 -6.82 4.98
C PRO A 187 7.06 -8.25 5.54
N GLY A 188 7.89 -8.50 6.56
CA GLY A 188 8.08 -9.84 7.11
C GLY A 188 8.94 -10.77 6.25
N GLY A 189 9.62 -10.27 5.20
CA GLY A 189 10.56 -11.03 4.40
C GLY A 189 9.95 -12.00 3.38
N SER A 190 8.62 -11.97 3.20
CA SER A 190 7.96 -12.84 2.22
C SER A 190 8.33 -12.44 0.79
N VAL A 191 8.90 -13.38 0.02
CA VAL A 191 9.18 -13.19 -1.41
C VAL A 191 7.97 -13.65 -2.22
N ARG A 192 7.55 -12.85 -3.20
CA ARG A 192 6.44 -13.18 -4.09
C ARG A 192 6.65 -12.64 -5.48
N GLN A 193 5.99 -13.27 -6.46
CA GLN A 193 5.83 -12.73 -7.80
C GLN A 193 4.89 -11.55 -7.73
N LEU A 194 5.29 -10.43 -8.33
CA LEU A 194 4.46 -9.23 -8.45
C LEU A 194 3.70 -9.24 -9.78
N ASP A 195 2.71 -8.36 -9.91
CA ASP A 195 1.97 -8.22 -11.16
C ASP A 195 2.89 -7.88 -12.33
N THR A 196 2.57 -8.42 -13.48
CA THR A 196 3.29 -8.13 -14.73
C THR A 196 2.93 -6.73 -15.22
N LEU A 197 3.94 -5.94 -15.59
CA LEU A 197 3.76 -4.64 -16.22
C LEU A 197 4.09 -4.74 -17.71
N GLU A 198 3.09 -4.56 -18.57
CA GLU A 198 3.23 -4.54 -20.02
C GLU A 198 3.08 -3.12 -20.55
N LEU A 199 4.07 -2.63 -21.29
CA LEU A 199 4.08 -1.28 -21.85
C LEU A 199 4.39 -1.31 -23.34
N GLU A 200 3.56 -0.64 -24.14
CA GLU A 200 3.83 -0.37 -25.55
C GLU A 200 4.57 0.97 -25.69
N VAL A 201 5.65 0.94 -26.42
CA VAL A 201 6.52 2.13 -26.60
C VAL A 201 6.02 2.97 -27.79
N TYR A 202 5.95 4.30 -27.63
CA TYR A 202 5.59 5.23 -28.72
C TYR A 202 6.52 6.43 -28.77
#